data_70c48c85bae659133b864bae409d1281
#
_entry.id   70c48c85bae659133b864bae409d1281
#
_cell.length_a   1.000
_cell.length_b   1.000
_cell.length_c   1.000
_cell.angle_alpha   90.00
_cell.angle_beta   90.00
_cell.angle_gamma   90.00
#
_symmetry.space_group_name_H-M   'P 1'
#
loop_
_entity.id
_entity.type
_entity.pdbx_description
1 polymer ?
#
loop_
_entity_poly.entity_id
_entity_poly.type
_entity_poly.pdbx_seq_one_letter_code
_entity_poly.pdbx_strand_id
1 'polypeptide(L)'
;APYGEYPLLFAKHLIEKHYKKPGKILDLGCGRGDYLKVFRDLGLESYGTDISSEAPNFVENIPVVVADLENDELPFPEIKFDFVFSKSVIEHMRDPMKLLKYSYQQLKQEGTAVILTPSWEHNYKGAFYIDHTHVTPFTRTSLEDALKIAGYENVNVHYFYQLPILWKFPWLKIFSKLLSCLPIPYNPLNKVPWGVSNKLNKHIRFSKEVMLLAVAKK
;
A
#
# COMPACT_ATOMS: atom_id res chain seq x y z
N ALA A 1 -6.18 17.27 9.72
CA ALA A 1 -6.06 16.43 10.92
C ALA A 1 -4.72 15.70 10.91
N PRO A 2 -4.09 15.45 12.06
CA PRO A 2 -2.85 14.67 12.12
C PRO A 2 -3.09 13.23 11.63
N TYR A 3 -2.09 12.64 11.03
CA TYR A 3 -2.11 11.23 10.63
C TYR A 3 -1.99 10.30 11.86
N GLY A 4 -2.43 9.04 11.71
CA GLY A 4 -2.36 8.05 12.78
C GLY A 4 -0.93 7.49 13.00
N GLU A 5 -0.72 6.79 14.11
CA GLU A 5 0.55 6.16 14.46
C GLU A 5 1.02 5.11 13.41
N TYR A 6 0.07 4.34 12.86
CA TYR A 6 0.42 3.28 11.90
C TYR A 6 1.05 3.81 10.60
N PRO A 7 0.52 4.85 9.91
CA PRO A 7 1.18 5.46 8.77
C PRO A 7 2.62 5.90 9.07
N LEU A 8 2.85 6.49 10.23
CA LEU A 8 4.19 6.92 10.64
C LEU A 8 5.17 5.76 10.79
N LEU A 9 4.78 4.71 11.51
CA LEU A 9 5.62 3.53 11.70
C LEU A 9 5.91 2.82 10.38
N PHE A 10 4.90 2.73 9.51
CA PHE A 10 5.05 2.07 8.22
C PHE A 10 5.93 2.87 7.26
N ALA A 11 5.73 4.18 7.15
CA ALA A 11 6.57 5.03 6.30
C ALA A 11 8.03 5.02 6.77
N LYS A 12 8.29 5.10 8.09
CA LYS A 12 9.66 4.94 8.63
C LYS A 12 10.28 3.61 8.22
N HIS A 13 9.52 2.50 8.34
CA HIS A 13 9.98 1.18 7.93
C HIS A 13 10.33 1.11 6.45
N LEU A 14 9.52 1.74 5.57
CA LEU A 14 9.79 1.80 4.14
C LEU A 14 11.02 2.65 3.81
N ILE A 15 11.15 3.83 4.45
CA ILE A 15 12.28 4.74 4.22
C ILE A 15 13.59 4.08 4.64
N GLU A 16 13.63 3.48 5.82
CA GLU A 16 14.83 2.79 6.31
C GLU A 16 15.31 1.67 5.39
N LYS A 17 14.37 0.94 4.77
CA LYS A 17 14.69 -0.21 3.92
C LYS A 17 14.87 0.12 2.45
N HIS A 18 14.05 1.01 1.92
CA HIS A 18 13.88 1.15 0.47
C HIS A 18 14.14 2.56 -0.05
N TYR A 19 13.97 3.61 0.78
CA TYR A 19 14.04 5.03 0.40
C TYR A 19 15.22 5.73 1.07
N LYS A 20 16.42 5.22 0.89
CA LYS A 20 17.64 5.63 1.61
C LYS A 20 18.15 7.04 1.31
N LYS A 21 17.52 7.78 0.39
CA LYS A 21 17.94 9.13 -0.04
C LYS A 21 16.76 10.09 0.06
N PRO A 22 16.99 11.37 0.34
CA PRO A 22 16.00 12.41 0.10
C PRO A 22 15.56 12.37 -1.36
N GLY A 23 14.30 12.67 -1.65
CA GLY A 23 13.81 12.67 -3.01
C GLY A 23 12.33 13.01 -3.10
N LYS A 24 11.82 12.97 -4.33
CA LYS A 24 10.40 13.17 -4.63
C LYS A 24 9.67 11.85 -4.57
N ILE A 25 8.52 11.82 -3.88
CA ILE A 25 7.64 10.67 -3.81
C ILE A 25 6.26 10.99 -4.37
N LEU A 26 5.73 10.08 -5.19
CA LEU A 26 4.36 10.11 -5.69
C LEU A 26 3.55 9.01 -5.01
N ASP A 27 2.44 9.39 -4.35
CA ASP A 27 1.46 8.48 -3.76
C ASP A 27 0.27 8.33 -4.72
N LEU A 28 0.14 7.15 -5.33
CA LEU A 28 -0.94 6.79 -6.24
C LEU A 28 -2.13 6.23 -5.45
N GLY A 29 -3.24 6.97 -5.44
CA GLY A 29 -4.40 6.69 -4.60
C GLY A 29 -4.18 7.16 -3.16
N CYS A 30 -3.82 8.42 -2.99
CA CYS A 30 -3.40 8.97 -1.71
C CYS A 30 -4.54 9.15 -0.68
N GLY A 31 -5.81 9.05 -1.11
CA GLY A 31 -6.98 9.19 -0.26
C GLY A 31 -6.95 10.46 0.59
N ARG A 32 -6.98 10.31 1.91
CA ARG A 32 -6.94 11.44 2.86
C ARG A 32 -5.55 12.02 3.10
N GLY A 33 -4.54 11.56 2.36
CA GLY A 33 -3.18 12.08 2.41
C GLY A 33 -2.40 11.75 3.69
N ASP A 34 -2.78 10.72 4.43
CA ASP A 34 -2.06 10.36 5.67
C ASP A 34 -0.61 10.00 5.39
N TYR A 35 -0.34 9.24 4.33
CA TYR A 35 1.03 8.90 3.93
C TYR A 35 1.77 10.09 3.33
N LEU A 36 1.10 10.95 2.55
CA LEU A 36 1.70 12.17 2.01
C LEU A 36 2.27 13.07 3.10
N LYS A 37 1.47 13.31 4.16
CA LYS A 37 1.89 14.11 5.32
C LYS A 37 3.09 13.48 6.02
N VAL A 38 3.04 12.16 6.24
CA VAL A 38 4.12 11.43 6.90
C VAL A 38 5.41 11.48 6.07
N PHE A 39 5.35 11.22 4.77
CA PHE A 39 6.52 11.27 3.90
C PHE A 39 7.15 12.67 3.86
N ARG A 40 6.32 13.72 3.78
CA ARG A 40 6.78 15.12 3.89
C ARG A 40 7.50 15.37 5.22
N ASP A 41 6.88 14.97 6.34
CA ASP A 41 7.43 15.19 7.70
C ASP A 41 8.70 14.38 7.96
N LEU A 42 8.93 13.32 7.17
CA LEU A 42 10.16 12.54 7.13
C LEU A 42 11.18 13.04 6.08
N GLY A 43 10.93 14.19 5.45
CA GLY A 43 11.88 14.89 4.59
C GLY A 43 11.80 14.54 3.10
N LEU A 44 10.72 13.89 2.64
CA LEU A 44 10.47 13.67 1.22
C LEU A 44 9.59 14.78 0.63
N GLU A 45 9.87 15.19 -0.60
CA GLU A 45 8.98 16.08 -1.36
C GLU A 45 7.81 15.26 -1.90
N SER A 46 6.64 15.42 -1.27
CA SER A 46 5.48 14.54 -1.49
C SER A 46 4.50 15.10 -2.52
N TYR A 47 4.03 14.24 -3.38
CA TYR A 47 3.00 14.49 -4.40
C TYR A 47 1.97 13.37 -4.34
N GLY A 48 0.70 13.68 -4.64
CA GLY A 48 -0.36 12.69 -4.59
C GLY A 48 -1.33 12.76 -5.77
N THR A 49 -1.99 11.64 -6.03
CA THR A 49 -3.16 11.59 -6.91
C THR A 49 -4.22 10.67 -6.32
N ASP A 50 -5.47 11.02 -6.52
CA ASP A 50 -6.62 10.21 -6.12
C ASP A 50 -7.81 10.49 -7.04
N ILE A 51 -8.72 9.54 -7.18
CA ILE A 51 -9.95 9.72 -7.95
C ILE A 51 -10.95 10.64 -7.23
N SER A 52 -10.84 10.75 -5.91
CA SER A 52 -11.73 11.56 -5.08
C SER A 52 -11.45 13.05 -5.23
N SER A 53 -12.47 13.82 -5.62
CA SER A 53 -12.40 15.29 -5.69
C SER A 53 -12.10 15.94 -4.32
N GLU A 54 -12.32 15.22 -3.23
CA GLU A 54 -12.06 15.69 -1.86
C GLU A 54 -10.60 15.49 -1.43
N ALA A 55 -9.81 14.69 -2.14
CA ALA A 55 -8.45 14.36 -1.73
C ALA A 55 -7.56 15.60 -1.50
N PRO A 56 -7.58 16.64 -2.35
CA PRO A 56 -6.79 17.86 -2.10
C PRO A 56 -7.17 18.59 -0.81
N ASN A 57 -8.43 18.49 -0.38
CA ASN A 57 -8.94 19.19 0.80
C ASN A 57 -8.40 18.61 2.13
N PHE A 58 -7.83 17.41 2.12
CA PHE A 58 -7.28 16.77 3.31
C PHE A 58 -5.82 17.10 3.58
N VAL A 59 -5.13 17.75 2.65
CA VAL A 59 -3.71 18.07 2.76
C VAL A 59 -3.45 19.55 2.47
N GLU A 60 -2.53 20.13 3.21
CA GLU A 60 -2.08 21.52 3.02
C GLU A 60 -0.64 21.50 2.51
N ASN A 61 -0.36 22.35 1.52
CA ASN A 61 0.99 22.54 0.97
C ASN A 61 1.64 21.26 0.40
N ILE A 62 0.81 20.32 -0.07
CA ILE A 62 1.24 19.14 -0.81
C ILE A 62 0.45 19.11 -2.12
N PRO A 63 1.10 19.08 -3.29
CA PRO A 63 0.41 18.96 -4.58
C PRO A 63 -0.37 17.65 -4.67
N VAL A 64 -1.68 17.73 -4.84
CA VAL A 64 -2.56 16.59 -5.10
C VAL A 64 -3.40 16.88 -6.34
N VAL A 65 -3.35 16.00 -7.32
CA VAL A 65 -4.14 16.05 -8.54
C VAL A 65 -5.26 15.02 -8.48
N VAL A 66 -6.48 15.47 -8.76
CA VAL A 66 -7.64 14.57 -8.91
C VAL A 66 -7.54 13.92 -10.28
N ALA A 67 -7.42 12.59 -10.31
CA ALA A 67 -7.32 11.83 -11.56
C ALA A 67 -7.79 10.39 -11.38
N ASP A 68 -8.49 9.88 -12.39
CA ASP A 68 -8.78 8.47 -12.54
C ASP A 68 -7.61 7.79 -13.29
N LEU A 69 -6.85 6.97 -12.57
CA LEU A 69 -5.69 6.27 -13.13
C LEU A 69 -6.03 5.25 -14.23
N GLU A 70 -7.31 4.94 -14.45
CA GLU A 70 -7.76 4.10 -15.56
C GLU A 70 -8.12 4.88 -16.82
N ASN A 71 -8.52 6.15 -16.70
CA ASN A 71 -9.14 6.88 -17.81
C ASN A 71 -8.49 8.22 -18.11
N ASP A 72 -7.80 8.84 -17.14
CA ASP A 72 -7.24 10.17 -17.31
C ASP A 72 -5.78 10.13 -17.79
N GLU A 73 -5.30 11.29 -18.26
CA GLU A 73 -3.90 11.50 -18.55
C GLU A 73 -3.05 11.48 -17.27
N LEU A 74 -1.74 11.28 -17.44
CA LEU A 74 -0.78 11.24 -16.34
C LEU A 74 -0.80 12.55 -15.52
N PRO A 75 -1.18 12.56 -14.24
CA PRO A 75 -0.91 13.72 -13.40
C PRO A 75 0.60 13.92 -13.26
N PHE A 76 1.06 15.16 -13.22
CA PHE A 76 2.48 15.51 -13.13
C PHE A 76 3.36 15.05 -14.32
N PRO A 77 2.98 15.30 -15.59
CA PRO A 77 3.71 14.75 -16.75
C PRO A 77 5.17 15.21 -16.81
N GLU A 78 5.47 16.42 -16.31
CA GLU A 78 6.81 17.02 -16.33
C GLU A 78 7.69 16.61 -15.13
N ILE A 79 7.15 15.86 -14.16
CA ILE A 79 7.87 15.50 -12.94
C ILE A 79 8.24 14.03 -12.97
N LYS A 80 9.50 13.73 -12.66
CA LYS A 80 9.95 12.36 -12.39
C LYS A 80 10.28 12.19 -10.93
N PHE A 81 9.90 11.03 -10.39
CA PHE A 81 9.96 10.72 -8.97
C PHE A 81 11.09 9.74 -8.67
N ASP A 82 11.72 9.92 -7.52
CA ASP A 82 12.67 8.96 -6.98
C ASP A 82 11.95 7.73 -6.44
N PHE A 83 10.72 7.94 -5.95
CA PHE A 83 9.90 6.91 -5.35
C PHE A 83 8.45 7.02 -5.83
N VAL A 84 7.81 5.87 -6.05
CA VAL A 84 6.36 5.75 -6.21
C VAL A 84 5.83 4.82 -5.14
N PHE A 85 4.79 5.26 -4.47
CA PHE A 85 4.07 4.49 -3.45
C PHE A 85 2.61 4.31 -3.88
N SER A 86 2.07 3.12 -3.67
CA SER A 86 0.64 2.87 -3.83
C SER A 86 0.20 1.80 -2.84
N LYS A 87 -0.88 2.06 -2.12
CA LYS A 87 -1.40 1.13 -1.13
C LYS A 87 -2.91 1.01 -1.25
N SER A 88 -3.39 -0.20 -1.47
CA SER A 88 -4.82 -0.52 -1.60
C SER A 88 -5.51 0.28 -2.70
N VAL A 89 -4.96 0.18 -3.92
CA VAL A 89 -5.49 0.82 -5.13
C VAL A 89 -5.59 -0.19 -6.27
N ILE A 90 -4.51 -0.96 -6.52
CA ILE A 90 -4.42 -1.84 -7.70
C ILE A 90 -5.51 -2.93 -7.70
N GLU A 91 -5.98 -3.36 -6.53
CA GLU A 91 -7.08 -4.32 -6.39
C GLU A 91 -8.44 -3.78 -6.83
N HIS A 92 -8.60 -2.46 -6.90
CA HIS A 92 -9.81 -1.78 -7.37
C HIS A 92 -9.84 -1.55 -8.88
N MET A 93 -8.70 -1.71 -9.56
CA MET A 93 -8.58 -1.43 -10.99
C MET A 93 -9.01 -2.63 -11.84
N ARG A 94 -9.77 -2.37 -12.90
CA ARG A 94 -10.13 -3.37 -13.91
C ARG A 94 -8.95 -3.69 -14.81
N ASP A 95 -8.14 -2.68 -15.13
CA ASP A 95 -6.85 -2.81 -15.82
C ASP A 95 -5.69 -2.39 -14.89
N PRO A 96 -5.21 -3.28 -14.03
CA PRO A 96 -4.12 -2.97 -13.11
C PRO A 96 -2.80 -2.67 -13.82
N MET A 97 -2.65 -3.10 -15.08
CA MET A 97 -1.45 -2.79 -15.87
C MET A 97 -1.30 -1.30 -16.16
N LYS A 98 -2.40 -0.54 -16.19
CA LYS A 98 -2.35 0.91 -16.31
C LYS A 98 -1.62 1.55 -15.14
N LEU A 99 -1.97 1.19 -13.89
CA LEU A 99 -1.30 1.70 -12.70
C LEU A 99 0.20 1.33 -12.70
N LEU A 100 0.53 0.08 -13.03
CA LEU A 100 1.92 -0.38 -13.04
C LEU A 100 2.76 0.33 -14.09
N LYS A 101 2.27 0.45 -15.33
CA LYS A 101 2.94 1.18 -16.40
C LYS A 101 3.06 2.66 -16.08
N TYR A 102 2.01 3.24 -15.51
CA TYR A 102 1.99 4.62 -15.06
C TYR A 102 3.06 4.88 -14.01
N SER A 103 3.09 4.06 -12.95
CA SER A 103 4.08 4.18 -11.90
C SER A 103 5.52 4.03 -12.44
N TYR A 104 5.72 3.10 -13.39
CA TYR A 104 7.00 2.93 -14.09
C TYR A 104 7.40 4.18 -14.88
N GLN A 105 6.45 4.75 -15.64
CA GLN A 105 6.71 5.95 -16.44
C GLN A 105 7.10 7.15 -15.56
N GLN A 106 6.47 7.30 -14.40
CA GLN A 106 6.72 8.41 -13.48
C GLN A 106 8.06 8.30 -12.73
N LEU A 107 8.63 7.12 -12.63
CA LEU A 107 9.92 6.93 -11.96
C LEU A 107 11.09 7.48 -12.79
N LYS A 108 12.06 8.05 -12.09
CA LYS A 108 13.42 8.25 -12.60
C LYS A 108 14.08 6.90 -12.84
N GLN A 109 15.18 6.90 -13.60
CA GLN A 109 16.07 5.75 -13.69
C GLN A 109 16.59 5.41 -12.28
N GLU A 110 16.69 4.13 -11.93
CA GLU A 110 17.00 3.63 -10.58
C GLU A 110 15.96 4.00 -9.49
N GLY A 111 14.84 4.59 -9.87
CA GLY A 111 13.73 4.88 -8.98
C GLY A 111 13.06 3.62 -8.44
N THR A 112 12.42 3.73 -7.28
CA THR A 112 11.83 2.58 -6.58
C THR A 112 10.33 2.72 -6.47
N ALA A 113 9.58 1.69 -6.91
CA ALA A 113 8.16 1.55 -6.63
C ALA A 113 7.94 0.64 -5.41
N VAL A 114 7.01 1.04 -4.56
CA VAL A 114 6.48 0.21 -3.47
C VAL A 114 4.97 0.13 -3.62
N ILE A 115 4.47 -1.07 -3.87
CA ILE A 115 3.04 -1.33 -4.09
C ILE A 115 2.54 -2.35 -3.08
N LEU A 116 1.43 -2.02 -2.41
CA LEU A 116 0.76 -2.91 -1.47
C LEU A 116 -0.67 -3.20 -1.92
N THR A 117 -1.02 -4.48 -1.89
CA THR A 117 -2.37 -4.96 -2.19
C THR A 117 -2.69 -6.17 -1.31
N PRO A 118 -3.98 -6.49 -1.01
CA PRO A 118 -4.32 -7.70 -0.28
C PRO A 118 -3.82 -8.96 -0.99
N SER A 119 -3.19 -9.87 -0.23
CA SER A 119 -2.82 -11.19 -0.76
C SER A 119 -4.07 -12.03 -0.98
N TRP A 120 -4.35 -12.43 -2.22
CA TRP A 120 -5.45 -13.34 -2.52
C TRP A 120 -5.32 -14.66 -1.73
N GLU A 121 -4.11 -15.21 -1.66
CA GLU A 121 -3.85 -16.48 -0.97
C GLU A 121 -4.26 -16.48 0.52
N HIS A 122 -4.33 -15.30 1.15
CA HIS A 122 -4.70 -15.16 2.56
C HIS A 122 -6.11 -14.60 2.78
N ASN A 123 -6.67 -13.91 1.77
CA ASN A 123 -7.91 -13.15 1.93
C ASN A 123 -9.10 -13.75 1.16
N TYR A 124 -8.92 -14.80 0.34
CA TYR A 124 -9.97 -15.35 -0.54
C TYR A 124 -11.17 -15.92 0.23
N LYS A 125 -10.98 -16.41 1.47
CA LYS A 125 -12.05 -17.00 2.29
C LYS A 125 -13.00 -15.99 2.94
N GLY A 126 -12.81 -14.70 2.73
CA GLY A 126 -13.75 -13.73 3.30
C GLY A 126 -13.33 -12.27 3.17
N ALA A 127 -12.10 -11.92 3.56
CA ALA A 127 -11.73 -10.51 3.71
C ALA A 127 -11.64 -9.74 2.39
N PHE A 128 -11.32 -10.38 1.27
CA PHE A 128 -11.11 -9.69 0.01
C PHE A 128 -12.38 -9.01 -0.50
N TYR A 129 -13.48 -9.75 -0.62
CA TYR A 129 -14.75 -9.21 -1.12
C TYR A 129 -15.67 -8.59 -0.06
N ILE A 130 -15.17 -8.30 1.15
CA ILE A 130 -15.89 -7.41 2.09
C ILE A 130 -16.01 -6.01 1.50
N ASP A 131 -15.01 -5.58 0.77
CA ASP A 131 -15.09 -4.41 -0.10
C ASP A 131 -15.52 -4.87 -1.50
N HIS A 132 -16.74 -4.54 -1.90
CA HIS A 132 -17.32 -4.92 -3.19
C HIS A 132 -16.63 -4.25 -4.39
N THR A 133 -15.81 -3.24 -4.15
CA THR A 133 -15.03 -2.53 -5.19
C THR A 133 -13.72 -3.24 -5.53
N HIS A 134 -13.33 -4.27 -4.79
CA HIS A 134 -12.21 -5.13 -5.15
C HIS A 134 -12.56 -6.01 -6.35
N VAL A 135 -11.92 -5.78 -7.47
CA VAL A 135 -12.20 -6.48 -8.74
C VAL A 135 -11.03 -7.34 -9.22
N THR A 136 -9.79 -7.00 -8.85
CA THR A 136 -8.58 -7.69 -9.31
C THR A 136 -7.78 -8.27 -8.16
N PRO A 137 -7.89 -9.57 -7.89
CA PRO A 137 -7.11 -10.24 -6.86
C PRO A 137 -5.68 -10.55 -7.34
N PHE A 138 -4.69 -10.38 -6.47
CA PHE A 138 -3.31 -10.73 -6.73
C PHE A 138 -2.79 -11.83 -5.82
N THR A 139 -2.10 -12.80 -6.42
CA THR A 139 -1.16 -13.69 -5.73
C THR A 139 0.23 -13.08 -5.77
N ARG A 140 1.14 -13.61 -4.97
CA ARG A 140 2.54 -13.17 -5.00
C ARG A 140 3.13 -13.27 -6.41
N THR A 141 2.92 -14.39 -7.08
CA THR A 141 3.46 -14.65 -8.42
C THR A 141 2.81 -13.73 -9.46
N SER A 142 1.48 -13.58 -9.46
CA SER A 142 0.82 -12.73 -10.45
C SER A 142 1.18 -11.25 -10.33
N LEU A 143 1.42 -10.74 -9.11
CA LEU A 143 1.89 -9.37 -8.93
C LEU A 143 3.35 -9.21 -9.39
N GLU A 144 4.20 -10.20 -9.12
CA GLU A 144 5.58 -10.21 -9.58
C GLU A 144 5.67 -10.20 -11.12
N ASP A 145 4.89 -11.05 -11.78
CA ASP A 145 4.83 -11.13 -13.24
C ASP A 145 4.28 -9.84 -13.86
N ALA A 146 3.21 -9.28 -13.29
CA ALA A 146 2.64 -8.01 -13.75
C ALA A 146 3.65 -6.85 -13.68
N LEU A 147 4.44 -6.77 -12.61
CA LEU A 147 5.50 -5.78 -12.49
C LEU A 147 6.60 -5.97 -13.55
N LYS A 148 7.05 -7.20 -13.77
CA LYS A 148 8.03 -7.49 -14.82
C LYS A 148 7.52 -7.14 -16.22
N ILE A 149 6.25 -7.45 -16.52
CA ILE A 149 5.59 -7.08 -17.78
C ILE A 149 5.48 -5.55 -17.92
N ALA A 150 5.30 -4.82 -16.82
CA ALA A 150 5.30 -3.36 -16.83
C ALA A 150 6.68 -2.73 -17.08
N GLY A 151 7.76 -3.53 -17.06
CA GLY A 151 9.15 -3.10 -17.34
C GLY A 151 10.04 -2.99 -16.11
N TYR A 152 9.55 -3.33 -14.93
CA TYR A 152 10.34 -3.25 -13.70
C TYR A 152 11.43 -4.34 -13.65
N GLU A 153 12.57 -3.94 -13.11
CA GLU A 153 13.68 -4.82 -12.76
C GLU A 153 13.75 -5.04 -11.24
N ASN A 154 14.57 -6.03 -10.81
CA ASN A 154 14.80 -6.32 -9.39
C ASN A 154 13.50 -6.39 -8.57
N VAL A 155 12.48 -7.05 -9.13
CA VAL A 155 11.16 -7.19 -8.51
C VAL A 155 11.23 -8.16 -7.33
N ASN A 156 10.80 -7.69 -6.16
CA ASN A 156 10.69 -8.50 -4.96
C ASN A 156 9.29 -8.36 -4.38
N VAL A 157 8.51 -9.44 -4.39
CA VAL A 157 7.16 -9.48 -3.82
C VAL A 157 7.14 -10.46 -2.65
N HIS A 158 6.69 -9.99 -1.49
CA HIS A 158 6.61 -10.82 -0.30
C HIS A 158 5.34 -10.56 0.52
N TYR A 159 4.96 -11.56 1.34
CA TYR A 159 3.85 -11.42 2.27
C TYR A 159 4.20 -10.45 3.38
N PHE A 160 3.33 -9.47 3.56
CA PHE A 160 3.51 -8.38 4.51
C PHE A 160 2.41 -8.38 5.57
N TYR A 161 2.81 -8.62 6.80
CA TYR A 161 1.93 -8.56 7.96
C TYR A 161 1.86 -7.11 8.48
N GLN A 162 0.66 -6.58 8.61
CA GLN A 162 0.44 -5.18 9.01
C GLN A 162 0.62 -4.92 10.53
N LEU A 163 1.30 -5.80 11.23
CA LEU A 163 1.63 -5.68 12.66
C LEU A 163 3.05 -5.16 12.85
N PRO A 164 3.26 -3.92 13.34
CA PRO A 164 4.61 -3.33 13.45
C PRO A 164 5.58 -4.15 14.29
N ILE A 165 5.08 -4.88 15.30
CA ILE A 165 5.92 -5.76 16.13
C ILE A 165 6.61 -6.86 15.29
N LEU A 166 5.98 -7.32 14.20
CA LEU A 166 6.55 -8.34 13.32
C LEU A 166 7.65 -7.78 12.40
N TRP A 167 7.70 -6.46 12.23
CA TRP A 167 8.78 -5.80 11.48
C TRP A 167 10.04 -5.70 12.33
N LYS A 168 9.86 -5.44 13.62
CA LYS A 168 10.95 -5.35 14.60
C LYS A 168 11.47 -6.73 15.00
N PHE A 169 10.59 -7.72 15.13
CA PHE A 169 10.91 -9.09 15.55
C PHE A 169 10.36 -10.10 14.54
N PRO A 170 11.04 -10.33 13.39
CA PRO A 170 10.54 -11.16 12.28
C PRO A 170 10.24 -12.62 12.68
N TRP A 171 10.91 -13.16 13.70
CA TRP A 171 10.67 -14.51 14.19
C TRP A 171 9.26 -14.72 14.78
N LEU A 172 8.62 -13.64 15.24
CA LEU A 172 7.23 -13.67 15.71
C LEU A 172 6.21 -13.98 14.60
N LYS A 173 6.60 -13.92 13.33
CA LYS A 173 5.74 -14.32 12.20
C LYS A 173 5.23 -15.75 12.31
N ILE A 174 6.01 -16.64 12.96
CA ILE A 174 5.60 -18.03 13.20
C ILE A 174 4.31 -18.06 14.03
N PHE A 175 4.25 -17.28 15.11
CA PHE A 175 3.06 -17.20 15.97
C PHE A 175 1.87 -16.58 15.24
N SER A 176 2.11 -15.54 14.45
CA SER A 176 1.07 -14.93 13.62
C SER A 176 0.50 -15.92 12.60
N LYS A 177 1.35 -16.75 12.00
CA LYS A 177 0.94 -17.81 11.08
C LYS A 177 0.13 -18.90 11.78
N LEU A 178 0.54 -19.34 12.97
CA LEU A 178 -0.23 -20.29 13.78
C LEU A 178 -1.59 -19.71 14.15
N LEU A 179 -1.63 -18.45 14.59
CA LEU A 179 -2.88 -17.76 14.90
C LEU A 179 -3.81 -17.65 13.68
N SER A 180 -3.26 -17.46 12.49
CA SER A 180 -4.06 -17.39 11.26
C SER A 180 -4.74 -18.71 10.90
N CYS A 181 -4.18 -19.84 11.30
CA CYS A 181 -4.74 -21.18 11.07
C CYS A 181 -5.90 -21.51 12.03
N LEU A 182 -6.01 -20.81 13.15
CA LEU A 182 -7.08 -21.06 14.11
C LEU A 182 -8.42 -20.52 13.61
N PRO A 183 -9.55 -21.23 13.85
CA PRO A 183 -10.88 -20.80 13.44
C PRO A 183 -11.45 -19.70 14.36
N ILE A 184 -10.61 -18.76 14.76
CA ILE A 184 -11.01 -17.64 15.62
C ILE A 184 -11.67 -16.58 14.73
N PRO A 185 -12.95 -16.23 15.01
CA PRO A 185 -13.63 -15.16 14.29
C PRO A 185 -13.01 -13.80 14.63
N TYR A 186 -13.03 -12.90 13.67
CA TYR A 186 -12.63 -11.51 13.85
C TYR A 186 -13.58 -10.59 13.06
N ASN A 187 -13.61 -9.32 13.43
CA ASN A 187 -14.39 -8.32 12.70
C ASN A 187 -13.46 -7.49 11.80
N PRO A 188 -13.57 -7.58 10.48
CA PRO A 188 -12.74 -6.85 9.53
C PRO A 188 -12.98 -5.33 9.57
N LEU A 189 -14.17 -4.89 10.01
CA LEU A 189 -14.52 -3.47 10.12
C LEU A 189 -14.19 -2.88 11.49
N ASN A 190 -13.51 -3.64 12.37
CA ASN A 190 -13.22 -3.25 13.77
C ASN A 190 -14.45 -2.86 14.63
N LYS A 191 -15.65 -3.14 14.15
CA LYS A 191 -16.88 -3.02 14.96
C LYS A 191 -17.04 -4.32 15.75
N VAL A 192 -16.44 -4.38 16.93
CA VAL A 192 -16.41 -5.61 17.74
C VAL A 192 -17.70 -5.77 18.54
N PRO A 193 -18.60 -6.68 18.17
CA PRO A 193 -19.60 -7.19 19.10
C PRO A 193 -18.87 -8.19 20.04
N TRP A 194 -19.30 -8.30 21.28
CA TRP A 194 -18.87 -9.35 22.22
C TRP A 194 -17.70 -9.05 23.16
N GLY A 195 -17.42 -7.81 23.54
CA GLY A 195 -16.46 -7.52 24.61
C GLY A 195 -14.98 -7.89 24.34
N VAL A 196 -14.66 -8.34 23.13
CA VAL A 196 -13.27 -8.56 22.72
C VAL A 196 -12.62 -7.21 22.54
N SER A 197 -11.47 -6.97 23.16
CA SER A 197 -10.79 -5.69 23.02
C SER A 197 -10.44 -5.42 21.55
N ASN A 198 -10.58 -4.16 21.10
CA ASN A 198 -10.18 -3.75 19.75
C ASN A 198 -8.73 -4.13 19.43
N LYS A 199 -7.86 -4.15 20.43
CA LYS A 199 -6.45 -4.58 20.28
C LYS A 199 -6.34 -6.05 19.90
N LEU A 200 -7.07 -6.95 20.59
CA LEU A 200 -7.04 -8.38 20.29
C LEU A 200 -7.63 -8.66 18.91
N ASN A 201 -8.78 -8.07 18.57
CA ASN A 201 -9.36 -8.17 17.23
C ASN A 201 -8.36 -7.74 16.15
N LYS A 202 -7.66 -6.61 16.36
CA LYS A 202 -6.65 -6.10 15.45
C LYS A 202 -5.49 -7.10 15.24
N HIS A 203 -5.03 -7.77 16.29
CA HIS A 203 -3.98 -8.78 16.18
C HIS A 203 -4.44 -10.01 15.41
N ILE A 204 -5.65 -10.53 15.69
CA ILE A 204 -6.23 -11.65 14.97
C ILE A 204 -6.44 -11.29 13.50
N ARG A 205 -7.04 -10.13 13.24
CA ARG A 205 -7.29 -9.61 11.91
C ARG A 205 -6.01 -9.54 11.08
N PHE A 206 -5.00 -8.81 11.54
CA PHE A 206 -3.76 -8.61 10.79
C PHE A 206 -2.81 -9.81 10.78
N SER A 207 -3.13 -10.87 11.53
CA SER A 207 -2.51 -12.19 11.34
C SER A 207 -3.14 -12.96 10.17
N LYS A 208 -4.41 -12.68 9.84
CA LYS A 208 -5.17 -13.33 8.76
C LYS A 208 -5.19 -12.51 7.48
N GLU A 209 -5.44 -11.20 7.57
CA GLU A 209 -5.46 -10.28 6.44
C GLU A 209 -4.02 -9.85 6.07
N VAL A 210 -3.30 -10.73 5.40
CA VAL A 210 -1.93 -10.48 4.95
C VAL A 210 -1.96 -9.73 3.62
N MET A 211 -1.05 -8.76 3.47
CA MET A 211 -0.85 -8.05 2.20
C MET A 211 0.32 -8.62 1.42
N LEU A 212 0.37 -8.32 0.14
CA LEU A 212 1.57 -8.37 -0.68
C LEU A 212 2.24 -7.01 -0.63
N LEU A 213 3.53 -7.00 -0.35
CA LEU A 213 4.39 -5.82 -0.50
C LEU A 213 5.33 -6.11 -1.65
N ALA A 214 5.19 -5.35 -2.73
CA ALA A 214 6.08 -5.37 -3.86
C ALA A 214 7.05 -4.19 -3.78
N VAL A 215 8.32 -4.47 -4.00
CA VAL A 215 9.39 -3.47 -4.18
C VAL A 215 10.06 -3.77 -5.49
N ALA A 216 10.10 -2.79 -6.38
CA ALA A 216 10.64 -2.95 -7.73
C ALA A 216 11.41 -1.70 -8.18
N LYS A 217 12.36 -1.86 -9.08
CA LYS A 217 13.17 -0.75 -9.63
C LYS A 217 12.91 -0.55 -11.12
N LYS A 218 13.04 0.70 -11.52
CA LYS A 218 13.09 1.08 -12.93
C LYS A 218 14.48 0.99 -13.46
#